data_0aecca9d55e221ed6bdc3a2072970ecd
#
_entry.id   0aecca9d55e221ed6bdc3a2072970ecd
#
_cell.length_a   1.000
_cell.length_b   1.000
_cell.length_c   1.000
_cell.angle_alpha   90.00
_cell.angle_beta   90.00
_cell.angle_gamma   90.00
#
_symmetry.space_group_name_H-M   'P 1'
#
loop_
_entity.id
_entity.type
_entity.pdbx_description
1 polymer ?
#
loop_
_entity_poly.entity_id
_entity_poly.type
_entity_poly.pdbx_seq_one_letter_code
_entity_poly.pdbx_strand_id
1 'polypeptide(L)'
;MIKAAKVTAAVIALALPLQLAAPSVSDAAAARVRIPEAMARSGPGASTGLTSAEILQPSPDSWPTYSGDYSGRRYSPLKQINTDNVKQLTLAWTSDPMTTGPGPGAIIGGDPRGQTVAPGSGPVRGSPLVVDGVIYASGANNVWALDARTGKMKWRYHWKHRGGTTIGNRGVGIWGDYLFVETPDNYLVSLDRHTGRERWHTEIEPFELQFFSTVAPIVVGDHVLVGTGSDHEHPGRLQSFDPVTGVRQWVLWTVPLNEGDPGWETWKSIDAARHGGAQPWVPGSYDPETNLYIFGTSGPNPEYFAAPRNGPGGADTALFTSSMIAVDVETGKMKWYYQSSPGETHDFDAAQTPVLTDIMFNGQMRKVAVSAHRNGYFFVIDRITGEHLLTSNYNGNNNWAVGLNERGQPIRDPAKESIPSGSLISPPNGGSANWPPPAYNPDTGLFYVPTSEDFGMYYMTEGDPRGSQGLGGKLEITIPGGGAYMKAIDPKTGKIAWSISYPTANPNGYVNWGRPPGLLTTAGGLLFGAAPDSGMVARDAATGKPLWNARMLPSNAPQTYMLDGKQYLLFGSGPNLHAYRLP
;
A
#
# COMPACT_ATOMS: atom_id res chain seq x y z
N MET A 1 -42.92 52.55 37.58
CA MET A 1 -42.63 52.38 38.98
C MET A 1 -42.80 50.91 39.33
N ILE A 2 -41.69 50.21 39.60
CA ILE A 2 -41.57 49.16 40.63
C ILE A 2 -40.07 48.76 40.55
N LYS A 3 -39.47 48.79 41.75
CA LYS A 3 -38.03 48.68 42.00
C LYS A 3 -37.48 47.29 41.85
N ALA A 4 -36.29 47.19 41.27
CA ALA A 4 -35.46 46.00 41.30
C ALA A 4 -34.70 45.86 42.61
N ALA A 5 -34.77 44.68 43.24
CA ALA A 5 -33.96 44.33 44.43
C ALA A 5 -32.76 43.47 43.94
N LYS A 6 -31.54 43.91 44.27
CA LYS A 6 -30.33 43.16 44.15
C LYS A 6 -30.14 42.23 45.32
N VAL A 7 -29.89 40.96 45.08
CA VAL A 7 -29.37 40.04 46.09
C VAL A 7 -27.95 39.68 45.73
N THR A 8 -27.01 40.03 46.59
CA THR A 8 -25.59 39.72 46.50
C THR A 8 -25.35 38.46 47.33
N ALA A 9 -24.91 37.39 46.70
CA ALA A 9 -24.40 36.21 47.39
C ALA A 9 -22.87 36.15 47.26
N ALA A 10 -22.19 36.25 48.39
CA ALA A 10 -20.75 36.08 48.49
C ALA A 10 -20.42 34.60 48.59
N VAL A 11 -19.59 34.08 47.69
CA VAL A 11 -18.99 32.76 47.79
C VAL A 11 -17.53 32.93 48.17
N ILE A 12 -17.19 32.43 49.35
CA ILE A 12 -15.81 32.35 49.85
C ILE A 12 -15.18 31.09 49.21
N ALA A 13 -14.19 31.28 48.37
CA ALA A 13 -13.38 30.19 47.83
C ALA A 13 -12.12 30.01 48.70
N LEU A 14 -12.01 28.88 49.38
CA LEU A 14 -10.77 28.42 50.00
C LEU A 14 -9.91 27.81 48.88
N ALA A 15 -8.77 28.44 48.59
CA ALA A 15 -7.74 27.88 47.72
C ALA A 15 -6.74 27.09 48.56
N LEU A 16 -6.68 25.78 48.36
CA LEU A 16 -5.58 24.93 48.77
C LEU A 16 -4.64 24.77 47.59
N PRO A 17 -3.32 24.92 47.75
CA PRO A 17 -2.36 24.67 46.66
C PRO A 17 -2.14 23.17 46.54
N LEU A 18 -2.61 22.59 45.43
CA LEU A 18 -2.17 21.27 44.97
C LEU A 18 -0.78 21.42 44.33
N GLN A 19 0.27 20.98 45.02
CA GLN A 19 1.58 20.74 44.40
C GLN A 19 1.48 19.50 43.54
N LEU A 20 1.37 19.68 42.22
CA LEU A 20 1.58 18.63 41.25
C LEU A 20 3.11 18.44 41.09
N ALA A 21 3.60 17.34 41.63
CA ALA A 21 4.94 16.86 41.36
C ALA A 21 5.04 16.48 39.85
N ALA A 22 5.98 17.06 39.12
CA ALA A 22 6.28 16.66 37.76
C ALA A 22 6.85 15.24 37.77
N PRO A 23 6.39 14.33 36.87
CA PRO A 23 6.97 13.01 36.77
C PRO A 23 8.41 13.11 36.24
N SER A 24 9.32 12.40 36.88
CA SER A 24 10.73 12.30 36.48
C SER A 24 10.86 11.61 35.12
N VAL A 25 11.83 12.06 34.33
CA VAL A 25 12.12 11.63 32.94
C VAL A 25 12.61 10.16 32.83
N SER A 26 12.55 9.35 33.88
CA SER A 26 13.05 7.98 33.90
C SER A 26 12.03 6.86 33.59
N ASP A 27 10.73 7.16 33.44
CA ASP A 27 9.68 6.13 33.24
C ASP A 27 9.12 6.05 31.81
N ALA A 28 9.79 6.64 30.83
CA ALA A 28 9.41 6.49 29.41
C ALA A 28 9.96 5.20 28.75
N ALA A 29 10.49 4.25 29.57
CA ALA A 29 10.97 2.97 29.08
C ALA A 29 9.89 1.90 29.23
N ALA A 30 9.46 1.36 28.07
CA ALA A 30 8.68 0.13 27.91
C ALA A 30 7.21 0.20 28.36
N ALA A 31 6.39 0.96 27.66
CA ALA A 31 5.01 0.56 27.47
C ALA A 31 5.04 -0.78 26.70
N ARG A 32 4.91 -1.91 27.42
CA ARG A 32 4.74 -3.24 26.79
C ARG A 32 3.48 -3.15 25.92
N VAL A 33 3.65 -3.20 24.59
CA VAL A 33 2.55 -3.36 23.65
C VAL A 33 1.77 -4.57 24.13
N ARG A 34 0.53 -4.39 24.54
CA ARG A 34 -0.37 -5.52 24.82
C ARG A 34 -0.61 -6.21 23.49
N ILE A 35 -0.09 -7.41 23.33
CA ILE A 35 -0.41 -8.27 22.18
C ILE A 35 -1.90 -8.58 22.30
N PRO A 36 -2.74 -8.22 21.31
CA PRO A 36 -4.15 -8.58 21.32
C PRO A 36 -4.32 -10.09 21.49
N GLU A 37 -5.36 -10.52 22.16
CA GLU A 37 -5.64 -11.95 22.45
C GLU A 37 -5.72 -12.78 21.15
N ALA A 38 -6.18 -12.16 20.05
CA ALA A 38 -6.16 -12.73 18.70
C ALA A 38 -4.76 -13.09 18.20
N MET A 39 -3.73 -12.33 18.58
CA MET A 39 -2.33 -12.63 18.23
C MET A 39 -1.68 -13.68 19.12
N ALA A 40 -2.28 -13.96 20.30
CA ALA A 40 -1.78 -14.96 21.24
C ALA A 40 -2.30 -16.37 20.94
N ARG A 41 -3.27 -16.54 20.04
CA ARG A 41 -3.81 -17.84 19.66
C ARG A 41 -2.82 -18.56 18.75
N SER A 42 -2.04 -19.45 19.33
CA SER A 42 -1.42 -20.55 18.59
C SER A 42 -2.55 -21.51 18.22
N GLY A 43 -2.90 -21.59 16.94
CA GLY A 43 -3.87 -22.57 16.44
C GLY A 43 -3.45 -24.01 16.77
N PRO A 44 -4.36 -25.00 16.65
CA PRO A 44 -4.07 -26.39 16.91
C PRO A 44 -3.03 -26.91 15.91
N GLY A 45 -1.81 -27.08 16.37
CA GLY A 45 -0.61 -27.38 15.60
C GLY A 45 0.41 -26.29 15.81
N ALA A 46 0.95 -26.15 17.03
CA ALA A 46 2.00 -25.17 17.34
C ALA A 46 3.13 -25.31 16.31
N SER A 47 3.12 -24.42 15.30
CA SER A 47 4.24 -24.32 14.36
C SER A 47 5.45 -23.78 15.14
N THR A 48 6.60 -24.35 14.90
CA THR A 48 7.89 -23.83 15.39
C THR A 48 8.34 -22.61 14.60
N GLY A 49 7.48 -22.11 13.68
CA GLY A 49 7.77 -21.05 12.73
C GLY A 49 7.44 -19.64 13.24
N LEU A 50 7.50 -18.67 12.32
CA LEU A 50 7.32 -17.24 12.59
C LEU A 50 5.95 -16.93 13.21
N THR A 51 5.93 -16.39 14.42
CA THR A 51 4.70 -16.01 15.12
C THR A 51 4.19 -14.64 14.71
N SER A 52 2.88 -14.37 14.96
CA SER A 52 2.31 -13.03 14.74
C SER A 52 2.98 -11.94 15.58
N ALA A 53 3.50 -12.29 16.77
CA ALA A 53 4.25 -11.38 17.61
C ALA A 53 5.60 -10.97 16.98
N GLU A 54 6.29 -11.91 16.34
CA GLU A 54 7.54 -11.64 15.60
C GLU A 54 7.30 -10.86 14.31
N ILE A 55 6.13 -10.99 13.70
CA ILE A 55 5.73 -10.15 12.56
C ILE A 55 5.42 -8.72 13.04
N LEU A 56 4.80 -8.57 14.22
CA LEU A 56 4.49 -7.27 14.82
C LEU A 56 5.76 -6.50 15.22
N GLN A 57 6.74 -7.20 15.77
CA GLN A 57 8.03 -6.64 16.18
C GLN A 57 9.16 -7.47 15.55
N PRO A 58 9.44 -7.26 14.26
CA PRO A 58 10.44 -8.03 13.55
C PRO A 58 11.83 -7.90 14.18
N SER A 59 12.53 -9.02 14.26
CA SER A 59 13.95 -9.03 14.62
C SER A 59 14.80 -8.35 13.53
N PRO A 60 16.02 -7.88 13.87
CA PRO A 60 16.88 -7.17 12.92
C PRO A 60 17.27 -7.98 11.67
N ASP A 61 17.23 -9.30 11.74
CA ASP A 61 17.53 -10.22 10.63
C ASP A 61 16.30 -10.58 9.78
N SER A 62 15.17 -9.97 10.06
CA SER A 62 13.87 -10.30 9.44
C SER A 62 13.25 -9.10 8.72
N TRP A 63 12.54 -9.39 7.61
CA TRP A 63 11.66 -8.51 6.87
C TRP A 63 10.40 -9.31 6.50
N PRO A 64 9.47 -9.54 7.47
CA PRO A 64 8.44 -10.56 7.34
C PRO A 64 7.15 -10.12 6.64
N THR A 65 6.98 -8.83 6.31
CA THR A 65 5.81 -8.33 5.60
C THR A 65 6.19 -7.52 4.38
N TYR A 66 5.20 -7.17 3.57
CA TYR A 66 5.35 -6.26 2.43
C TYR A 66 6.09 -4.96 2.79
N SER A 67 5.87 -4.42 3.97
CA SER A 67 6.48 -3.18 4.45
C SER A 67 7.53 -3.36 5.55
N GLY A 68 7.89 -4.60 5.87
CA GLY A 68 8.83 -4.96 6.95
C GLY A 68 8.11 -5.29 8.25
N ASP A 69 7.19 -4.44 8.66
CA ASP A 69 6.25 -4.64 9.75
C ASP A 69 4.80 -4.35 9.30
N TYR A 70 3.85 -4.29 10.22
CA TYR A 70 2.45 -4.01 9.91
C TYR A 70 2.14 -2.53 9.68
N SER A 71 3.06 -1.61 9.99
CA SER A 71 2.78 -0.17 10.02
C SER A 71 2.77 0.54 8.66
N GLY A 72 3.24 -0.11 7.60
CA GLY A 72 3.38 0.51 6.29
C GLY A 72 4.55 1.49 6.16
N ARG A 73 5.34 1.72 7.22
CA ARG A 73 6.39 2.75 7.27
C ARG A 73 7.60 2.45 6.39
N ARG A 74 7.85 1.18 6.07
CA ARG A 74 9.09 0.77 5.38
C ARG A 74 10.34 1.38 6.04
N TYR A 75 10.36 1.33 7.35
CA TYR A 75 11.43 1.81 8.21
C TYR A 75 12.12 0.62 8.87
N SER A 76 13.45 0.65 8.87
CA SER A 76 14.26 -0.33 9.61
C SER A 76 15.02 0.34 10.75
N PRO A 77 15.02 -0.23 11.95
CA PRO A 77 15.83 0.28 13.07
C PRO A 77 17.34 0.04 12.91
N LEU A 78 17.76 -0.61 11.82
CA LEU A 78 19.16 -0.87 11.53
C LEU A 78 19.91 0.42 11.19
N LYS A 79 21.13 0.55 11.74
CA LYS A 79 21.99 1.74 11.60
C LYS A 79 23.47 1.43 11.33
N GLN A 80 23.81 0.15 11.07
CA GLN A 80 25.20 -0.20 10.72
C GLN A 80 25.58 0.48 9.40
N ILE A 81 24.68 0.50 8.42
CA ILE A 81 24.78 1.34 7.21
C ILE A 81 24.13 2.68 7.54
N ASN A 82 24.88 3.76 7.44
CA ASN A 82 24.46 5.11 7.83
C ASN A 82 25.03 6.20 6.89
N THR A 83 24.71 7.45 7.15
CA THR A 83 25.13 8.61 6.33
C THR A 83 26.63 8.74 6.18
N ASP A 84 27.43 8.32 7.14
CA ASP A 84 28.89 8.47 7.13
C ASP A 84 29.59 7.42 6.26
N ASN A 85 29.05 6.19 6.24
CA ASN A 85 29.69 5.03 5.63
C ASN A 85 29.00 4.47 4.40
N VAL A 86 27.79 4.90 4.07
CA VAL A 86 26.99 4.36 2.93
C VAL A 86 27.75 4.41 1.60
N LYS A 87 28.64 5.38 1.41
CA LYS A 87 29.52 5.48 0.21
C LYS A 87 30.47 4.30 0.03
N GLN A 88 30.66 3.49 1.07
CA GLN A 88 31.52 2.30 1.04
C GLN A 88 30.74 1.03 0.69
N LEU A 89 29.43 1.10 0.46
CA LEU A 89 28.64 -0.05 0.07
C LEU A 89 29.18 -0.71 -1.19
N THR A 90 29.40 -2.01 -1.12
CA THR A 90 29.84 -2.85 -2.21
C THR A 90 28.88 -3.98 -2.45
N LEU A 91 28.80 -4.46 -3.70
CA LEU A 91 28.01 -5.63 -4.05
C LEU A 91 28.57 -6.88 -3.35
N ALA A 92 27.76 -7.51 -2.50
CA ALA A 92 28.12 -8.74 -1.81
C ALA A 92 27.84 -9.98 -2.71
N TRP A 93 26.67 -9.99 -3.32
CA TRP A 93 26.25 -11.05 -4.24
C TRP A 93 25.13 -10.61 -5.18
N THR A 94 25.03 -11.31 -6.30
CA THR A 94 23.88 -11.31 -7.20
C THR A 94 23.24 -12.69 -7.16
N SER A 95 21.93 -12.77 -7.07
CA SER A 95 21.22 -14.05 -6.97
C SER A 95 21.29 -14.87 -8.25
N ASP A 96 20.94 -16.15 -8.14
CA ASP A 96 20.50 -16.91 -9.30
C ASP A 96 19.30 -16.21 -9.97
N PRO A 97 19.16 -16.28 -11.32
CA PRO A 97 18.06 -15.59 -11.99
C PRO A 97 16.72 -16.24 -11.69
N MET A 98 15.73 -15.40 -11.38
CA MET A 98 14.34 -15.80 -11.18
C MET A 98 13.63 -15.79 -12.53
N THR A 99 13.64 -16.94 -13.20
CA THR A 99 13.01 -17.12 -14.52
C THR A 99 11.58 -17.61 -14.37
N THR A 100 10.67 -17.13 -15.21
CA THR A 100 9.31 -17.66 -15.31
C THR A 100 9.29 -19.06 -15.90
N GLY A 101 8.17 -19.77 -15.69
CA GLY A 101 8.00 -21.13 -16.19
C GLY A 101 8.67 -22.21 -15.32
N PRO A 102 8.37 -23.47 -15.62
CA PRO A 102 8.94 -24.60 -14.91
C PRO A 102 10.38 -24.86 -15.35
N GLY A 103 11.34 -24.44 -14.54
CA GLY A 103 12.75 -24.79 -14.77
C GLY A 103 13.13 -26.09 -14.06
N PRO A 104 14.37 -26.56 -14.23
CA PRO A 104 14.87 -27.77 -13.56
C PRO A 104 14.61 -27.72 -12.04
N GLY A 105 14.06 -28.82 -11.49
CA GLY A 105 13.75 -28.91 -10.07
C GLY A 105 12.57 -28.07 -9.57
N ALA A 106 11.78 -27.46 -10.46
CA ALA A 106 10.57 -26.75 -10.05
C ALA A 106 9.51 -27.68 -9.50
N ILE A 107 8.92 -27.29 -8.38
CA ILE A 107 7.70 -27.92 -7.84
C ILE A 107 6.54 -27.31 -8.61
N ILE A 108 5.67 -28.15 -9.18
CA ILE A 108 4.58 -27.71 -10.05
C ILE A 108 3.26 -27.97 -9.35
N GLY A 109 2.49 -26.91 -9.12
CA GLY A 109 1.12 -26.93 -8.65
C GLY A 109 0.13 -26.43 -9.69
N GLY A 110 -1.11 -26.21 -9.27
CA GLY A 110 -2.17 -25.61 -10.08
C GLY A 110 -3.16 -26.61 -10.66
N ASP A 111 -4.19 -26.07 -11.33
CA ASP A 111 -5.24 -26.84 -11.98
C ASP A 111 -4.62 -27.82 -13.02
N PRO A 112 -5.04 -29.09 -13.03
CA PRO A 112 -4.61 -30.04 -14.07
C PRO A 112 -4.85 -29.55 -15.51
N ARG A 113 -5.88 -28.73 -15.72
CA ARG A 113 -6.19 -28.09 -17.02
C ARG A 113 -5.36 -26.82 -17.28
N GLY A 114 -4.64 -26.33 -16.27
CA GLY A 114 -3.83 -25.13 -16.38
C GLY A 114 -2.60 -25.34 -17.26
N GLN A 115 -2.11 -24.24 -17.80
CA GLN A 115 -0.94 -24.20 -18.66
C GLN A 115 0.28 -23.68 -17.89
N THR A 116 1.44 -24.17 -18.24
CA THR A 116 2.70 -23.60 -17.77
C THR A 116 3.02 -22.33 -18.57
N VAL A 117 3.51 -21.30 -17.88
CA VAL A 117 4.07 -20.14 -18.57
C VAL A 117 5.35 -20.55 -19.28
N ALA A 118 5.54 -20.11 -20.51
CA ALA A 118 6.80 -20.33 -21.23
C ALA A 118 8.00 -19.79 -20.43
N PRO A 119 9.15 -20.46 -20.47
CA PRO A 119 10.35 -19.94 -19.84
C PRO A 119 10.67 -18.53 -20.35
N GLY A 120 10.93 -17.63 -19.44
CA GLY A 120 11.28 -16.24 -19.74
C GLY A 120 11.99 -15.61 -18.55
N SER A 121 12.47 -14.41 -18.74
CA SER A 121 12.99 -13.60 -17.65
C SER A 121 12.22 -12.28 -17.60
N GLY A 122 11.77 -11.93 -16.42
CA GLY A 122 11.10 -10.66 -16.18
C GLY A 122 11.58 -10.05 -14.86
N PRO A 123 11.34 -8.77 -14.65
CA PRO A 123 11.75 -8.13 -13.42
C PRO A 123 10.95 -8.68 -12.24
N VAL A 124 11.63 -8.92 -11.12
CA VAL A 124 10.98 -9.20 -9.83
C VAL A 124 10.39 -7.90 -9.33
N ARG A 125 9.07 -7.80 -9.34
CA ARG A 125 8.34 -6.58 -8.94
C ARG A 125 7.80 -6.65 -7.52
N GLY A 126 7.51 -7.85 -7.02
CA GLY A 126 7.04 -8.07 -5.66
C GLY A 126 8.09 -7.69 -4.62
N SER A 127 7.63 -7.31 -3.43
CA SER A 127 8.49 -7.06 -2.28
C SER A 127 8.94 -8.42 -1.70
N PRO A 128 10.23 -8.80 -1.76
CA PRO A 128 10.69 -10.03 -1.14
C PRO A 128 10.55 -9.97 0.38
N LEU A 129 10.31 -11.10 1.01
CA LEU A 129 10.43 -11.27 2.45
C LEU A 129 11.80 -11.86 2.80
N VAL A 130 12.30 -11.56 3.99
CA VAL A 130 13.52 -12.17 4.54
C VAL A 130 13.20 -12.70 5.92
N VAL A 131 13.31 -14.01 6.11
CA VAL A 131 13.03 -14.69 7.39
C VAL A 131 14.00 -15.86 7.56
N ASP A 132 14.64 -15.98 8.71
CA ASP A 132 15.55 -17.07 9.07
C ASP A 132 16.67 -17.31 8.03
N GLY A 133 17.22 -16.22 7.47
CA GLY A 133 18.28 -16.27 6.47
C GLY A 133 17.81 -16.77 5.09
N VAL A 134 16.50 -16.80 4.83
CA VAL A 134 15.90 -17.16 3.55
C VAL A 134 15.15 -15.96 2.97
N ILE A 135 15.38 -15.69 1.68
CA ILE A 135 14.63 -14.70 0.91
C ILE A 135 13.51 -15.40 0.16
N TYR A 136 12.27 -14.93 0.32
CA TYR A 136 11.11 -15.41 -0.44
C TYR A 136 10.69 -14.32 -1.41
N ALA A 137 10.78 -14.61 -2.69
CA ALA A 137 10.38 -13.72 -3.77
C ALA A 137 9.27 -14.35 -4.61
N SER A 138 8.45 -13.52 -5.25
CA SER A 138 7.36 -13.98 -6.11
C SER A 138 7.28 -13.23 -7.43
N GLY A 139 6.70 -13.89 -8.39
CA GLY A 139 6.19 -13.34 -9.65
C GLY A 139 4.78 -13.88 -9.86
N ALA A 140 4.13 -13.52 -10.96
CA ALA A 140 2.73 -13.85 -11.18
C ALA A 140 2.38 -15.33 -10.96
N ASN A 141 3.23 -16.25 -11.44
CA ASN A 141 2.99 -17.69 -11.39
C ASN A 141 4.10 -18.45 -10.65
N ASN A 142 4.97 -17.76 -9.95
CA ASN A 142 6.15 -18.38 -9.37
C ASN A 142 6.44 -17.84 -7.99
N VAL A 143 6.99 -18.72 -7.14
CA VAL A 143 7.61 -18.36 -5.87
C VAL A 143 9.00 -18.97 -5.82
N TRP A 144 9.96 -18.23 -5.30
CA TRP A 144 11.35 -18.66 -5.14
C TRP A 144 11.81 -18.46 -3.72
N ALA A 145 12.54 -19.43 -3.18
CA ALA A 145 13.30 -19.27 -1.96
C ALA A 145 14.79 -19.27 -2.25
N LEU A 146 15.50 -18.27 -1.73
CA LEU A 146 16.93 -18.10 -1.93
C LEU A 146 17.65 -18.01 -0.59
N ASP A 147 18.88 -18.48 -0.54
CA ASP A 147 19.75 -18.28 0.60
C ASP A 147 20.16 -16.80 0.71
N ALA A 148 19.90 -16.16 1.83
CA ALA A 148 20.15 -14.72 2.03
C ALA A 148 21.64 -14.36 2.14
N ARG A 149 22.56 -15.33 2.34
CA ARG A 149 24.00 -15.11 2.36
C ARG A 149 24.62 -15.07 0.97
N THR A 150 24.04 -15.84 0.04
CA THR A 150 24.69 -16.16 -1.23
C THR A 150 23.84 -15.85 -2.46
N GLY A 151 22.52 -15.60 -2.27
CA GLY A 151 21.57 -15.46 -3.38
C GLY A 151 21.28 -16.76 -4.13
N LYS A 152 21.74 -17.92 -3.65
CA LYS A 152 21.53 -19.20 -4.30
C LYS A 152 20.11 -19.72 -4.11
N MET A 153 19.56 -20.28 -5.19
CA MET A 153 18.22 -20.89 -5.20
C MET A 153 18.18 -22.11 -4.27
N LYS A 154 17.24 -22.12 -3.32
CA LYS A 154 16.95 -23.28 -2.45
C LYS A 154 15.86 -24.14 -3.05
N TRP A 155 14.77 -23.53 -3.45
CA TRP A 155 13.65 -24.16 -4.14
C TRP A 155 12.90 -23.13 -4.99
N ARG A 156 12.10 -23.64 -5.94
CA ARG A 156 11.19 -22.84 -6.75
C ARG A 156 9.87 -23.57 -6.91
N TYR A 157 8.78 -22.82 -6.88
CA TYR A 157 7.42 -23.27 -7.13
C TYR A 157 6.88 -22.60 -8.38
N HIS A 158 6.15 -23.36 -9.21
CA HIS A 158 5.47 -22.86 -10.39
C HIS A 158 4.00 -23.26 -10.38
N TRP A 159 3.10 -22.29 -10.50
CA TRP A 159 1.67 -22.48 -10.62
C TRP A 159 1.27 -22.59 -12.09
N LYS A 160 0.58 -23.68 -12.49
CA LYS A 160 -0.09 -23.79 -13.77
C LYS A 160 -1.40 -23.04 -13.70
N HIS A 161 -1.60 -22.02 -14.51
CA HIS A 161 -2.78 -21.17 -14.50
C HIS A 161 -3.68 -21.41 -15.71
N ARG A 162 -4.98 -21.15 -15.57
CA ARG A 162 -5.95 -21.23 -16.66
C ARG A 162 -5.99 -19.99 -17.56
N GLY A 163 -5.30 -18.96 -17.20
CA GLY A 163 -5.31 -17.63 -17.80
C GLY A 163 -5.23 -16.56 -16.71
N GLY A 164 -5.95 -15.49 -16.88
CA GLY A 164 -6.06 -14.42 -15.89
C GLY A 164 -5.13 -13.24 -16.15
N THR A 165 -5.33 -12.21 -15.35
CA THR A 165 -4.62 -10.95 -15.48
C THR A 165 -3.30 -10.98 -14.71
N THR A 166 -2.20 -10.80 -15.45
CA THR A 166 -0.83 -10.79 -14.88
C THR A 166 -0.32 -9.37 -14.64
N ILE A 167 -1.19 -8.43 -14.27
CA ILE A 167 -0.82 -7.02 -14.07
C ILE A 167 0.35 -6.87 -13.09
N GLY A 168 0.40 -7.73 -12.08
CA GLY A 168 1.51 -7.78 -11.13
C GLY A 168 1.23 -8.72 -9.97
N ASN A 169 2.29 -9.20 -9.35
CA ASN A 169 2.26 -9.83 -8.04
C ASN A 169 3.12 -8.99 -7.12
N ARG A 170 2.58 -8.55 -5.99
CA ARG A 170 3.28 -7.62 -5.08
C ARG A 170 4.09 -8.30 -4.00
N GLY A 171 4.01 -9.61 -3.89
CA GLY A 171 4.78 -10.36 -2.90
C GLY A 171 4.03 -11.57 -2.37
N VAL A 172 4.60 -12.20 -1.36
CA VAL A 172 4.01 -13.30 -0.60
C VAL A 172 3.69 -12.84 0.82
N GLY A 173 2.70 -13.49 1.44
CA GLY A 173 2.48 -13.45 2.89
C GLY A 173 3.22 -14.58 3.59
N ILE A 174 3.50 -14.44 4.88
CA ILE A 174 4.14 -15.48 5.71
C ILE A 174 3.49 -15.54 7.10
N TRP A 175 3.33 -16.75 7.60
CA TRP A 175 2.93 -17.02 8.99
C TRP A 175 3.31 -18.44 9.37
N GLY A 176 3.93 -18.62 10.52
CA GLY A 176 4.41 -19.95 10.92
C GLY A 176 5.37 -20.52 9.88
N ASP A 177 5.08 -21.73 9.43
CA ASP A 177 5.79 -22.43 8.35
C ASP A 177 5.06 -22.34 7.01
N TYR A 178 4.15 -21.38 6.85
CA TYR A 178 3.32 -21.19 5.65
C TYR A 178 3.73 -19.93 4.90
N LEU A 179 3.76 -20.03 3.57
CA LEU A 179 3.76 -18.89 2.64
C LEU A 179 2.42 -18.85 1.92
N PHE A 180 1.96 -17.64 1.62
CA PHE A 180 0.71 -17.41 0.90
C PHE A 180 0.98 -16.57 -0.34
N VAL A 181 0.43 -16.97 -1.48
CA VAL A 181 0.58 -16.25 -2.75
C VAL A 181 -0.74 -16.27 -3.52
N GLU A 182 -1.08 -15.14 -4.13
CA GLU A 182 -2.21 -15.04 -5.05
C GLU A 182 -1.74 -15.35 -6.48
N THR A 183 -2.57 -16.06 -7.22
CA THR A 183 -2.29 -16.45 -8.61
C THR A 183 -3.09 -15.61 -9.61
N PRO A 184 -2.67 -15.51 -10.88
CA PRO A 184 -3.37 -14.73 -11.89
C PRO A 184 -4.80 -15.20 -12.18
N ASP A 185 -5.09 -16.47 -11.95
CA ASP A 185 -6.40 -17.10 -12.10
C ASP A 185 -7.16 -17.24 -10.78
N ASN A 186 -6.87 -16.33 -9.84
CA ASN A 186 -7.59 -16.11 -8.58
C ASN A 186 -7.61 -17.26 -7.59
N TYR A 187 -6.47 -17.90 -7.39
CA TYR A 187 -6.27 -18.81 -6.26
C TYR A 187 -5.40 -18.18 -5.19
N LEU A 188 -5.74 -18.42 -3.94
CA LEU A 188 -4.84 -18.30 -2.81
C LEU A 188 -4.17 -19.65 -2.60
N VAL A 189 -2.85 -19.68 -2.71
CA VAL A 189 -2.04 -20.89 -2.58
C VAL A 189 -1.19 -20.79 -1.32
N SER A 190 -1.22 -21.83 -0.50
CA SER A 190 -0.35 -21.99 0.66
C SER A 190 0.77 -22.98 0.36
N LEU A 191 2.00 -22.56 0.63
CA LEU A 191 3.20 -23.36 0.47
C LEU A 191 3.89 -23.59 1.82
N ASP A 192 4.54 -24.75 1.96
CA ASP A 192 5.50 -24.97 3.02
C ASP A 192 6.77 -24.12 2.74
N ARG A 193 7.14 -23.21 3.63
CA ARG A 193 8.23 -22.24 3.40
C ARG A 193 9.61 -22.89 3.31
N HIS A 194 9.80 -24.08 3.89
CA HIS A 194 11.10 -24.78 3.89
C HIS A 194 11.32 -25.59 2.62
N THR A 195 10.25 -26.16 2.08
CA THR A 195 10.31 -27.11 0.96
C THR A 195 9.71 -26.58 -0.34
N GLY A 196 8.89 -25.51 -0.29
CA GLY A 196 8.13 -25.01 -1.44
C GLY A 196 6.97 -25.92 -1.86
N ARG A 197 6.67 -27.00 -1.11
CA ARG A 197 5.55 -27.88 -1.43
C ARG A 197 4.23 -27.20 -1.07
N GLU A 198 3.26 -27.37 -1.95
CA GLU A 198 1.90 -26.92 -1.74
C GLU A 198 1.25 -27.66 -0.56
N ARG A 199 0.62 -26.90 0.33
CA ARG A 199 -0.17 -27.40 1.45
C ARG A 199 -1.65 -27.45 1.10
N TRP A 200 -2.14 -26.36 0.50
CA TRP A 200 -3.50 -26.22 0.00
C TRP A 200 -3.59 -25.07 -1.00
N HIS A 201 -4.65 -25.05 -1.78
CA HIS A 201 -5.08 -23.88 -2.55
C HIS A 201 -6.60 -23.75 -2.47
N THR A 202 -7.08 -22.50 -2.55
CA THR A 202 -8.50 -22.16 -2.53
C THR A 202 -8.78 -21.15 -3.62
N GLU A 203 -9.82 -21.37 -4.41
CA GLU A 203 -10.28 -20.37 -5.39
C GLU A 203 -10.84 -19.17 -4.63
N ILE A 204 -10.27 -17.98 -4.88
CA ILE A 204 -10.72 -16.74 -4.26
C ILE A 204 -12.00 -16.29 -4.94
N GLU A 205 -12.00 -16.27 -6.28
CA GLU A 205 -13.12 -15.89 -7.12
C GLU A 205 -13.10 -16.63 -8.46
N PRO A 206 -14.28 -16.84 -9.08
CA PRO A 206 -14.34 -17.53 -10.36
C PRO A 206 -13.51 -16.82 -11.42
N PHE A 207 -12.56 -17.54 -12.00
CA PHE A 207 -11.69 -17.04 -13.07
C PHE A 207 -12.49 -16.53 -14.28
N GLU A 208 -13.59 -17.19 -14.58
CA GLU A 208 -14.47 -16.89 -15.74
C GLU A 208 -15.11 -15.50 -15.65
N LEU A 209 -15.21 -14.93 -14.47
CA LEU A 209 -15.69 -13.57 -14.23
C LEU A 209 -14.59 -12.51 -14.34
N GLN A 210 -13.37 -12.91 -14.72
CA GLN A 210 -12.21 -12.03 -14.93
C GLN A 210 -11.82 -11.19 -13.71
N PHE A 211 -12.03 -11.72 -12.54
CA PHE A 211 -11.42 -11.16 -11.33
C PHE A 211 -9.91 -11.30 -11.39
N PHE A 212 -9.22 -10.39 -10.73
CA PHE A 212 -7.78 -10.49 -10.55
C PHE A 212 -7.38 -10.27 -9.09
N SER A 213 -6.27 -10.86 -8.71
CA SER A 213 -5.67 -10.77 -7.40
C SER A 213 -4.20 -10.39 -7.55
N THR A 214 -3.80 -9.25 -7.00
CA THR A 214 -2.45 -8.70 -7.17
C THR A 214 -1.80 -8.29 -5.85
N VAL A 215 -2.49 -8.48 -4.73
CA VAL A 215 -2.04 -8.08 -3.40
C VAL A 215 -0.93 -9.02 -2.93
N ALA A 216 0.02 -8.53 -2.15
CA ALA A 216 0.80 -9.39 -1.26
C ALA A 216 -0.08 -9.68 -0.05
N PRO A 217 -0.47 -10.94 0.20
CA PRO A 217 -1.32 -11.27 1.35
C PRO A 217 -0.71 -10.80 2.66
N ILE A 218 -1.52 -10.18 3.51
CA ILE A 218 -1.09 -9.79 4.86
C ILE A 218 -1.73 -10.78 5.84
N VAL A 219 -0.92 -11.36 6.71
CA VAL A 219 -1.42 -12.30 7.72
C VAL A 219 -1.43 -11.63 9.07
N VAL A 220 -2.60 -11.59 9.71
CA VAL A 220 -2.80 -11.04 11.05
C VAL A 220 -3.49 -12.09 11.91
N GLY A 221 -2.81 -12.56 12.95
CA GLY A 221 -3.35 -13.66 13.76
C GLY A 221 -3.58 -14.92 12.92
N ASP A 222 -4.82 -15.38 12.88
CA ASP A 222 -5.31 -16.49 12.07
C ASP A 222 -6.12 -16.03 10.84
N HIS A 223 -5.82 -14.83 10.32
CA HIS A 223 -6.47 -14.23 9.15
C HIS A 223 -5.47 -13.96 8.04
N VAL A 224 -5.63 -14.60 6.89
CA VAL A 224 -4.92 -14.25 5.65
C VAL A 224 -5.81 -13.28 4.87
N LEU A 225 -5.41 -12.01 4.82
CA LEU A 225 -6.17 -10.93 4.20
C LEU A 225 -5.78 -10.79 2.74
N VAL A 226 -6.77 -10.87 1.85
CA VAL A 226 -6.61 -10.73 0.40
C VAL A 226 -7.69 -9.84 -0.18
N GLY A 227 -7.29 -8.96 -1.09
CA GLY A 227 -8.20 -8.08 -1.81
C GLY A 227 -8.32 -8.50 -3.27
N THR A 228 -9.53 -8.46 -3.78
CA THR A 228 -9.82 -8.76 -5.18
C THR A 228 -10.73 -7.73 -5.80
N GLY A 229 -10.66 -7.61 -7.11
CA GLY A 229 -11.54 -6.79 -7.91
C GLY A 229 -11.47 -7.17 -9.38
N SER A 230 -12.12 -6.37 -10.20
CA SER A 230 -12.14 -6.57 -11.64
C SER A 230 -12.31 -5.22 -12.33
N ASP A 231 -11.50 -4.95 -13.35
CA ASP A 231 -11.73 -3.81 -14.25
C ASP A 231 -12.89 -4.05 -15.22
N HIS A 232 -13.59 -5.19 -15.05
CA HIS A 232 -14.68 -5.65 -15.90
C HIS A 232 -16.07 -5.62 -15.21
N GLU A 233 -16.33 -4.58 -14.42
CA GLU A 233 -17.67 -4.34 -13.85
C GLU A 233 -18.08 -5.28 -12.71
N HIS A 234 -17.12 -5.74 -11.90
CA HIS A 234 -17.43 -6.52 -10.71
C HIS A 234 -17.03 -5.77 -9.43
N PRO A 235 -17.82 -5.90 -8.36
CA PRO A 235 -17.56 -5.25 -7.07
C PRO A 235 -16.25 -5.70 -6.46
N GLY A 236 -15.47 -4.75 -5.95
CA GLY A 236 -14.30 -5.04 -5.12
C GLY A 236 -14.69 -5.66 -3.78
N ARG A 237 -13.77 -6.43 -3.21
CA ARG A 237 -13.96 -7.04 -1.89
C ARG A 237 -12.65 -7.37 -1.20
N LEU A 238 -12.64 -7.23 0.11
CA LEU A 238 -11.61 -7.74 0.99
C LEU A 238 -12.11 -9.05 1.63
N GLN A 239 -11.25 -10.06 1.70
CA GLN A 239 -11.58 -11.37 2.22
C GLN A 239 -10.54 -11.84 3.22
N SER A 240 -10.96 -12.66 4.18
CA SER A 240 -10.09 -13.36 5.11
C SER A 240 -10.21 -14.87 4.94
N PHE A 241 -9.06 -15.53 4.98
CA PHE A 241 -8.95 -16.99 4.92
C PHE A 241 -8.17 -17.51 6.13
N ASP A 242 -8.58 -18.67 6.61
CA ASP A 242 -7.85 -19.40 7.65
C ASP A 242 -6.49 -19.88 7.10
N PRO A 243 -5.35 -19.55 7.76
CA PRO A 243 -4.02 -19.84 7.23
C PRO A 243 -3.70 -21.35 7.17
N VAL A 244 -4.37 -22.17 7.98
CA VAL A 244 -4.10 -23.61 8.07
C VAL A 244 -4.93 -24.41 7.06
N THR A 245 -6.20 -24.03 6.90
CA THR A 245 -7.18 -24.79 6.12
C THR A 245 -7.51 -24.18 4.77
N GLY A 246 -7.24 -22.88 4.57
CA GLY A 246 -7.66 -22.13 3.38
C GLY A 246 -9.16 -21.85 3.30
N VAL A 247 -9.91 -22.11 4.38
CA VAL A 247 -11.35 -21.82 4.43
C VAL A 247 -11.57 -20.33 4.59
N ARG A 248 -12.46 -19.77 3.76
CA ARG A 248 -12.83 -18.36 3.84
C ARG A 248 -13.61 -18.10 5.12
N GLN A 249 -13.16 -17.14 5.92
CA GLN A 249 -13.73 -16.78 7.22
C GLN A 249 -14.80 -15.69 7.09
N TRP A 250 -14.50 -14.61 6.33
CA TRP A 250 -15.43 -13.53 6.08
C TRP A 250 -15.13 -12.80 4.75
N VAL A 251 -16.12 -12.03 4.28
CA VAL A 251 -16.03 -11.15 3.11
C VAL A 251 -16.58 -9.78 3.47
N LEU A 252 -15.84 -8.73 3.14
CA LEU A 252 -16.34 -7.35 3.10
C LEU A 252 -16.46 -6.92 1.64
N TRP A 253 -17.67 -6.65 1.19
CA TRP A 253 -17.91 -5.95 -0.07
C TRP A 253 -17.60 -4.47 0.10
N THR A 254 -16.85 -3.90 -0.84
CA THR A 254 -16.41 -2.49 -0.78
C THR A 254 -17.35 -1.55 -1.53
N VAL A 255 -18.45 -2.08 -2.06
CA VAL A 255 -19.61 -1.34 -2.58
C VAL A 255 -20.89 -2.02 -2.08
N PRO A 256 -22.02 -1.30 -1.97
CA PRO A 256 -23.30 -1.89 -1.60
C PRO A 256 -23.82 -2.85 -2.67
N LEU A 257 -24.39 -3.98 -2.27
CA LEU A 257 -24.98 -4.97 -3.15
C LEU A 257 -26.52 -4.97 -3.10
N ASN A 258 -27.10 -4.40 -2.05
CA ASN A 258 -28.54 -4.35 -1.84
C ASN A 258 -28.95 -2.96 -1.36
N GLU A 259 -30.20 -2.60 -1.64
CA GLU A 259 -30.80 -1.43 -1.00
C GLU A 259 -30.80 -1.62 0.52
N GLY A 260 -30.40 -0.58 1.24
CA GLY A 260 -30.21 -0.64 2.69
C GLY A 260 -28.81 -1.01 3.15
N ASP A 261 -27.92 -1.51 2.28
CA ASP A 261 -26.50 -1.66 2.59
C ASP A 261 -25.86 -0.28 2.83
N PRO A 262 -24.86 -0.14 3.70
CA PRO A 262 -24.18 1.14 3.92
C PRO A 262 -23.67 1.77 2.62
N GLY A 263 -24.06 3.04 2.36
CA GLY A 263 -23.62 3.81 1.19
C GLY A 263 -24.44 3.61 -0.08
N TRP A 264 -25.49 2.77 -0.08
CA TRP A 264 -26.28 2.51 -1.27
C TRP A 264 -26.95 3.78 -1.84
N GLU A 265 -27.35 4.70 -0.99
CA GLU A 265 -27.97 5.98 -1.34
C GLU A 265 -27.02 6.96 -2.03
N THR A 266 -25.72 6.64 -2.06
CA THR A 266 -24.70 7.44 -2.76
C THR A 266 -24.48 7.02 -4.22
N TRP A 267 -25.28 6.06 -4.67
CA TRP A 267 -25.27 5.55 -6.03
C TRP A 267 -26.61 5.86 -6.71
N LYS A 268 -26.59 6.00 -8.02
CA LYS A 268 -27.81 6.24 -8.83
C LYS A 268 -28.86 5.16 -8.62
N SER A 269 -28.41 3.93 -8.49
CA SER A 269 -29.22 2.75 -8.22
C SER A 269 -28.33 1.65 -7.65
N ILE A 270 -28.94 0.64 -7.06
CA ILE A 270 -28.20 -0.54 -6.61
C ILE A 270 -27.59 -1.32 -7.79
N ASP A 271 -28.22 -1.28 -8.94
CA ASP A 271 -27.69 -1.87 -10.17
C ASP A 271 -26.38 -1.17 -10.57
N ALA A 272 -26.32 0.16 -10.52
CA ALA A 272 -25.08 0.91 -10.76
C ALA A 272 -23.96 0.53 -9.78
N ALA A 273 -24.27 0.35 -8.50
CA ALA A 273 -23.30 -0.07 -7.50
C ALA A 273 -22.75 -1.49 -7.77
N ARG A 274 -23.59 -2.39 -8.24
CA ARG A 274 -23.21 -3.78 -8.59
C ARG A 274 -22.26 -3.89 -9.78
N HIS A 275 -22.17 -2.84 -10.62
CA HIS A 275 -21.13 -2.76 -11.66
C HIS A 275 -19.73 -2.47 -11.10
N GLY A 276 -19.62 -2.18 -9.80
CA GLY A 276 -18.39 -2.34 -9.06
C GLY A 276 -17.47 -1.13 -9.00
N GLY A 277 -16.20 -1.43 -8.92
CA GLY A 277 -15.12 -0.58 -8.46
C GLY A 277 -14.76 -0.86 -7.01
N ALA A 278 -14.10 0.09 -6.37
CA ALA A 278 -13.65 0.02 -4.98
C ALA A 278 -12.75 -1.20 -4.66
N GLN A 279 -11.90 -1.61 -5.59
CA GLN A 279 -11.04 -2.78 -5.45
C GLN A 279 -9.93 -2.52 -4.43
N PRO A 280 -9.74 -3.37 -3.40
CA PRO A 280 -8.58 -3.32 -2.51
C PRO A 280 -7.40 -4.08 -3.15
N TRP A 281 -6.69 -3.45 -4.06
CA TRP A 281 -5.66 -4.09 -4.89
C TRP A 281 -4.20 -3.81 -4.44
N VAL A 282 -4.03 -3.08 -3.34
CA VAL A 282 -2.74 -2.77 -2.71
C VAL A 282 -2.76 -3.24 -1.27
N PRO A 283 -1.66 -3.80 -0.73
CA PRO A 283 -1.59 -4.18 0.67
C PRO A 283 -1.88 -2.99 1.59
N GLY A 284 -2.70 -3.20 2.59
CA GLY A 284 -2.94 -2.24 3.68
C GLY A 284 -1.96 -2.39 4.83
N SER A 285 -2.28 -1.74 5.93
CA SER A 285 -1.51 -1.75 7.18
C SER A 285 -2.41 -2.18 8.35
N TYR A 286 -1.82 -2.80 9.36
CA TYR A 286 -2.56 -3.26 10.53
C TYR A 286 -2.15 -2.50 11.78
N ASP A 287 -3.16 -2.03 12.52
CA ASP A 287 -3.01 -1.40 13.83
C ASP A 287 -3.33 -2.39 14.96
N PRO A 288 -2.33 -2.87 15.70
CA PRO A 288 -2.55 -3.84 16.77
C PRO A 288 -3.28 -3.27 17.99
N GLU A 289 -3.29 -1.95 18.16
CA GLU A 289 -3.96 -1.34 19.30
C GLU A 289 -5.49 -1.34 19.16
N THR A 290 -5.97 -1.22 17.93
CA THR A 290 -7.39 -1.17 17.61
C THR A 290 -7.92 -2.45 16.95
N ASN A 291 -7.02 -3.37 16.59
CA ASN A 291 -7.31 -4.56 15.77
C ASN A 291 -7.89 -4.21 14.39
N LEU A 292 -7.43 -3.09 13.80
CA LEU A 292 -7.93 -2.61 12.51
C LEU A 292 -6.92 -2.86 11.39
N TYR A 293 -7.39 -3.43 10.28
CA TYR A 293 -6.68 -3.42 9.01
C TYR A 293 -7.17 -2.23 8.18
N ILE A 294 -6.23 -1.37 7.76
CA ILE A 294 -6.50 -0.11 7.07
C ILE A 294 -5.94 -0.20 5.66
N PHE A 295 -6.79 -0.01 4.65
CA PHE A 295 -6.44 -0.20 3.24
C PHE A 295 -7.14 0.83 2.35
N GLY A 296 -6.63 0.98 1.11
CA GLY A 296 -7.23 1.85 0.12
C GLY A 296 -8.03 1.09 -0.93
N THR A 297 -8.99 1.75 -1.57
CA THR A 297 -9.81 1.21 -2.65
C THR A 297 -9.61 1.96 -3.97
N SER A 298 -9.87 1.29 -5.08
CA SER A 298 -9.88 1.89 -6.42
C SER A 298 -11.07 2.84 -6.63
N GLY A 299 -11.04 3.52 -7.78
CA GLY A 299 -12.15 4.29 -8.30
C GLY A 299 -13.42 3.47 -8.56
N PRO A 300 -14.53 4.12 -8.95
CA PRO A 300 -15.77 3.46 -9.33
C PRO A 300 -15.75 2.97 -10.78
N ASN A 301 -16.58 1.99 -11.12
CA ASN A 301 -16.86 1.61 -12.50
C ASN A 301 -18.21 2.17 -12.96
N PRO A 302 -18.32 2.73 -14.18
CA PRO A 302 -17.23 3.09 -15.10
C PRO A 302 -16.40 4.27 -14.55
N GLU A 303 -15.08 4.22 -14.73
CA GLU A 303 -14.17 5.19 -14.10
C GLU A 303 -14.30 6.61 -14.64
N TYR A 304 -14.34 6.77 -15.95
CA TYR A 304 -14.20 8.09 -16.61
C TYR A 304 -15.52 8.75 -16.97
N PHE A 305 -16.65 8.12 -16.66
CA PHE A 305 -17.97 8.62 -17.00
C PHE A 305 -18.94 8.43 -15.84
N ALA A 306 -19.28 9.51 -15.17
CA ALA A 306 -20.09 9.48 -13.96
C ALA A 306 -21.59 9.22 -14.19
N ALA A 307 -22.14 9.59 -15.34
CA ALA A 307 -23.60 9.57 -15.58
C ALA A 307 -24.29 8.20 -15.36
N PRO A 308 -23.70 7.04 -15.66
CA PRO A 308 -24.34 5.77 -15.38
C PRO A 308 -24.50 5.45 -13.89
N ARG A 309 -23.60 5.98 -13.05
CA ARG A 309 -23.52 5.67 -11.61
C ARG A 309 -24.01 6.80 -10.71
N ASN A 310 -24.14 8.01 -11.26
CA ASN A 310 -24.54 9.20 -10.53
C ASN A 310 -26.03 9.49 -10.71
N GLY A 311 -26.73 9.79 -9.62
CA GLY A 311 -28.14 10.20 -9.62
C GLY A 311 -28.32 11.70 -9.89
N PRO A 312 -29.54 12.12 -10.21
CA PRO A 312 -29.86 13.54 -10.31
C PRO A 312 -29.79 14.18 -8.93
N GLY A 313 -28.95 15.21 -8.78
CA GLY A 313 -28.89 16.02 -7.57
C GLY A 313 -27.58 15.98 -6.77
N GLY A 314 -26.55 15.28 -7.25
CA GLY A 314 -25.17 15.42 -6.73
C GLY A 314 -24.88 14.71 -5.41
N ALA A 315 -25.67 13.75 -4.98
CA ALA A 315 -25.36 12.86 -3.85
C ALA A 315 -24.30 11.78 -4.21
N ASP A 316 -23.64 11.95 -5.31
CA ASP A 316 -22.98 11.00 -6.20
C ASP A 316 -21.55 10.69 -5.76
N THR A 317 -21.38 10.27 -4.54
CA THR A 317 -20.03 9.97 -4.05
C THR A 317 -19.59 8.55 -4.36
N ALA A 318 -20.52 7.65 -4.71
CA ALA A 318 -20.24 6.25 -5.05
C ALA A 318 -19.42 5.52 -3.97
N LEU A 319 -19.96 5.46 -2.74
CA LEU A 319 -19.26 4.81 -1.62
C LEU A 319 -19.15 3.28 -1.84
N PHE A 320 -17.97 2.66 -1.52
CA PHE A 320 -16.78 3.24 -0.85
C PHE A 320 -15.58 3.26 -1.81
N THR A 321 -15.78 3.81 -3.00
CA THR A 321 -14.70 3.99 -4.00
C THR A 321 -13.73 5.08 -3.58
N SER A 322 -12.49 5.01 -4.07
CA SER A 322 -11.39 5.96 -3.80
C SER A 322 -11.29 6.36 -2.33
N SER A 323 -11.40 5.35 -1.45
CA SER A 323 -11.51 5.52 0.01
C SER A 323 -10.38 4.81 0.75
N MET A 324 -9.99 5.36 1.89
CA MET A 324 -9.30 4.63 2.94
C MET A 324 -10.35 4.01 3.85
N ILE A 325 -10.26 2.70 4.08
CA ILE A 325 -11.22 1.92 4.87
C ILE A 325 -10.50 1.21 6.00
N ALA A 326 -11.10 1.18 7.18
CA ALA A 326 -10.65 0.38 8.31
C ALA A 326 -11.67 -0.70 8.67
N VAL A 327 -11.19 -1.92 8.79
CA VAL A 327 -12.01 -3.08 9.17
C VAL A 327 -11.46 -3.77 10.40
N ASP A 328 -12.34 -4.26 11.22
CA ASP A 328 -12.02 -5.15 12.32
C ASP A 328 -11.60 -6.51 11.74
N VAL A 329 -10.40 -6.96 12.06
CA VAL A 329 -9.79 -8.14 11.45
C VAL A 329 -10.56 -9.43 11.78
N GLU A 330 -11.08 -9.55 13.00
CA GLU A 330 -11.81 -10.74 13.43
C GLU A 330 -13.15 -10.92 12.70
N THR A 331 -13.81 -9.80 12.39
CA THR A 331 -15.20 -9.84 11.93
C THR A 331 -15.39 -9.38 10.49
N GLY A 332 -14.38 -8.77 9.88
CA GLY A 332 -14.50 -8.14 8.56
C GLY A 332 -15.42 -6.93 8.53
N LYS A 333 -15.88 -6.42 9.70
CA LYS A 333 -16.80 -5.28 9.76
C LYS A 333 -16.06 -3.97 9.61
N MET A 334 -16.52 -3.13 8.69
CA MET A 334 -16.04 -1.76 8.56
C MET A 334 -16.30 -0.98 9.84
N LYS A 335 -15.27 -0.30 10.34
CA LYS A 335 -15.36 0.59 11.52
C LYS A 335 -15.46 2.04 11.10
N TRP A 336 -14.68 2.44 10.09
CA TRP A 336 -14.70 3.77 9.53
C TRP A 336 -14.18 3.78 8.09
N TYR A 337 -14.47 4.85 7.39
CA TYR A 337 -13.91 5.15 6.07
C TYR A 337 -13.66 6.65 5.91
N TYR A 338 -12.75 6.99 5.01
CA TYR A 338 -12.56 8.35 4.52
C TYR A 338 -12.40 8.32 3.00
N GLN A 339 -13.35 8.90 2.28
CA GLN A 339 -13.33 8.97 0.82
C GLN A 339 -12.46 10.15 0.38
N SER A 340 -11.35 9.87 -0.32
CA SER A 340 -10.38 10.87 -0.74
C SER A 340 -10.71 11.56 -2.06
N SER A 341 -11.58 10.96 -2.87
CA SER A 341 -12.03 11.49 -4.16
C SER A 341 -13.51 11.17 -4.37
N PRO A 342 -14.45 11.97 -3.79
CA PRO A 342 -15.88 11.73 -3.96
C PRO A 342 -16.29 11.84 -5.43
N GLY A 343 -17.03 10.82 -5.93
CA GLY A 343 -17.55 10.79 -7.29
C GLY A 343 -16.47 10.81 -8.37
N GLU A 344 -15.36 10.20 -8.14
CA GLU A 344 -14.13 10.16 -8.93
C GLU A 344 -14.37 9.82 -10.41
N THR A 345 -13.65 10.47 -11.35
CA THR A 345 -13.80 10.32 -12.82
C THR A 345 -12.46 10.33 -13.58
N HIS A 346 -11.34 10.08 -12.91
CA HIS A 346 -9.99 10.20 -13.49
C HIS A 346 -9.07 9.01 -13.20
N ASP A 347 -9.61 7.93 -12.63
CA ASP A 347 -8.85 6.76 -12.14
C ASP A 347 -7.93 7.14 -10.95
N PHE A 348 -8.43 7.99 -10.05
CA PHE A 348 -7.68 8.42 -8.86
C PHE A 348 -7.95 7.52 -7.65
N ASP A 349 -7.43 6.31 -7.71
CA ASP A 349 -7.49 5.35 -6.60
C ASP A 349 -6.86 5.88 -5.32
N ALA A 350 -7.39 5.45 -4.18
CA ALA A 350 -6.71 5.53 -2.89
C ALA A 350 -5.68 4.39 -2.75
N ALA A 351 -4.83 4.23 -3.76
CA ALA A 351 -4.06 3.01 -4.03
C ALA A 351 -2.73 2.89 -3.28
N GLN A 352 -2.37 3.83 -2.40
CA GLN A 352 -1.12 3.74 -1.66
C GLN A 352 -1.31 3.03 -0.32
N THR A 353 -0.36 2.16 0.08
CA THR A 353 -0.36 1.56 1.42
C THR A 353 -0.37 2.66 2.48
N PRO A 354 -1.36 2.72 3.37
CA PRO A 354 -1.41 3.70 4.45
C PRO A 354 -0.23 3.51 5.41
N VAL A 355 0.38 4.60 5.85
CA VAL A 355 1.45 4.58 6.85
C VAL A 355 0.87 4.92 8.21
N LEU A 356 1.04 4.01 9.18
CA LEU A 356 0.57 4.20 10.55
C LEU A 356 1.69 4.75 11.43
N THR A 357 1.43 5.89 12.06
CA THR A 357 2.40 6.53 12.96
C THR A 357 1.68 7.39 14.01
N ASP A 358 2.44 7.83 15.00
CA ASP A 358 1.97 8.76 16.01
C ASP A 358 2.67 10.10 15.80
N ILE A 359 1.90 11.19 15.76
CA ILE A 359 2.43 12.53 15.54
C ILE A 359 1.88 13.52 16.56
N MET A 360 2.68 14.53 16.89
CA MET A 360 2.18 15.70 17.62
C MET A 360 1.42 16.59 16.63
N PHE A 361 0.10 16.63 16.72
CA PHE A 361 -0.78 17.42 15.86
C PHE A 361 -1.58 18.41 16.68
N ASN A 362 -1.44 19.71 16.40
CA ASN A 362 -2.09 20.79 17.13
C ASN A 362 -1.94 20.68 18.66
N GLY A 363 -0.73 20.32 19.12
CA GLY A 363 -0.41 20.20 20.55
C GLY A 363 -0.89 18.92 21.24
N GLN A 364 -1.49 17.99 20.50
CA GLN A 364 -1.94 16.69 21.01
C GLN A 364 -1.27 15.54 20.26
N MET A 365 -0.96 14.46 20.97
CA MET A 365 -0.49 13.23 20.33
C MET A 365 -1.69 12.57 19.64
N ARG A 366 -1.60 12.41 18.30
CA ARG A 366 -2.62 11.77 17.48
C ARG A 366 -2.04 10.51 16.82
N LYS A 367 -2.80 9.45 16.83
CA LYS A 367 -2.53 8.20 16.12
C LYS A 367 -3.12 8.31 14.74
N VAL A 368 -2.25 8.30 13.72
CA VAL A 368 -2.69 8.64 12.36
C VAL A 368 -2.37 7.56 11.35
N ALA A 369 -3.21 7.49 10.31
CA ALA A 369 -2.94 6.88 9.03
C ALA A 369 -2.68 8.00 8.03
N VAL A 370 -1.50 7.99 7.39
CA VAL A 370 -1.14 9.00 6.38
C VAL A 370 -0.93 8.34 5.04
N SER A 371 -1.34 9.01 3.96
CA SER A 371 -1.22 8.47 2.60
C SER A 371 -1.19 9.59 1.57
N ALA A 372 -0.43 9.39 0.49
CA ALA A 372 -0.41 10.26 -0.68
C ALA A 372 -1.11 9.53 -1.83
N HIS A 373 -2.28 10.01 -2.25
CA HIS A 373 -3.10 9.32 -3.23
C HIS A 373 -2.80 9.74 -4.68
N ARG A 374 -3.31 8.97 -5.65
CA ARG A 374 -3.16 9.27 -7.09
C ARG A 374 -3.62 10.69 -7.44
N ASN A 375 -4.65 11.17 -6.76
CA ASN A 375 -5.28 12.47 -6.98
C ASN A 375 -4.40 13.70 -6.70
N GLY A 376 -3.16 13.52 -6.23
CA GLY A 376 -2.23 14.60 -5.92
C GLY A 376 -2.39 15.22 -4.54
N TYR A 377 -3.25 14.66 -3.69
CA TYR A 377 -3.44 15.10 -2.31
C TYR A 377 -2.86 14.10 -1.30
N PHE A 378 -2.28 14.66 -0.25
CA PHE A 378 -1.78 13.96 0.93
C PHE A 378 -2.80 14.12 2.05
N PHE A 379 -3.14 13.00 2.71
CA PHE A 379 -4.17 12.93 3.74
C PHE A 379 -3.58 12.46 5.05
N VAL A 380 -4.05 13.07 6.15
CA VAL A 380 -3.79 12.65 7.53
C VAL A 380 -5.13 12.39 8.19
N ILE A 381 -5.36 11.14 8.55
CA ILE A 381 -6.60 10.63 9.14
C ILE A 381 -6.29 10.06 10.51
N ASP A 382 -7.11 10.34 11.51
CA ASP A 382 -7.03 9.64 12.80
C ASP A 382 -7.34 8.17 12.59
N ARG A 383 -6.36 7.27 12.86
CA ARG A 383 -6.51 5.85 12.54
C ARG A 383 -7.47 5.10 13.45
N ILE A 384 -7.87 5.70 14.58
CA ILE A 384 -8.82 5.11 15.52
C ILE A 384 -10.26 5.40 15.09
N THR A 385 -10.54 6.65 14.70
CA THR A 385 -11.89 7.15 14.48
C THR A 385 -12.26 7.37 13.01
N GLY A 386 -11.27 7.47 12.11
CA GLY A 386 -11.47 7.91 10.74
C GLY A 386 -11.65 9.43 10.58
N GLU A 387 -11.45 10.21 11.67
CA GLU A 387 -11.54 11.67 11.61
C GLU A 387 -10.48 12.24 10.66
N HIS A 388 -10.92 13.10 9.76
CA HIS A 388 -10.03 13.90 8.93
C HIS A 388 -9.29 14.94 9.76
N LEU A 389 -7.97 14.98 9.66
CA LEU A 389 -7.13 15.94 10.37
C LEU A 389 -6.50 16.97 9.43
N LEU A 390 -6.05 16.52 8.23
CA LEU A 390 -5.38 17.39 7.28
C LEU A 390 -5.46 16.83 5.86
N THR A 391 -5.65 17.72 4.88
CA THR A 391 -5.41 17.50 3.45
C THR A 391 -4.46 18.56 2.93
N SER A 392 -3.44 18.14 2.18
CA SER A 392 -2.55 19.07 1.47
C SER A 392 -2.29 18.63 0.05
N ASN A 393 -2.19 19.57 -0.86
CA ASN A 393 -1.80 19.32 -2.24
C ASN A 393 -0.28 19.12 -2.32
N TYR A 394 0.18 17.97 -2.85
CA TYR A 394 1.60 17.71 -3.06
C TYR A 394 2.02 17.68 -4.54
N ASN A 395 1.08 17.87 -5.48
CA ASN A 395 1.34 18.01 -6.91
C ASN A 395 1.26 19.47 -7.31
N GLY A 396 2.37 20.05 -7.78
CA GLY A 396 2.45 21.47 -8.16
C GLY A 396 1.57 21.87 -9.34
N ASN A 397 1.15 20.91 -10.17
CA ASN A 397 0.32 21.13 -11.37
C ASN A 397 -1.13 20.67 -11.20
N ASN A 398 -1.54 20.27 -9.99
CA ASN A 398 -2.87 19.74 -9.72
C ASN A 398 -3.98 20.73 -10.14
N ASN A 399 -4.86 20.33 -11.06
CA ASN A 399 -5.87 21.22 -11.65
C ASN A 399 -7.26 20.60 -11.80
N TRP A 400 -7.50 19.38 -11.29
CA TRP A 400 -8.78 18.69 -11.43
C TRP A 400 -9.80 19.08 -10.35
N ALA A 401 -9.37 19.76 -9.29
CA ALA A 401 -10.21 20.16 -8.17
C ALA A 401 -10.17 21.68 -7.98
N VAL A 402 -11.32 22.26 -7.65
CA VAL A 402 -11.46 23.72 -7.40
C VAL A 402 -11.21 24.10 -5.95
N GLY A 403 -11.06 23.15 -5.04
CA GLY A 403 -10.84 23.39 -3.61
C GLY A 403 -11.13 22.15 -2.77
N LEU A 404 -11.27 22.36 -1.47
CA LEU A 404 -11.63 21.33 -0.49
C LEU A 404 -12.96 21.68 0.15
N ASN A 405 -13.80 20.66 0.41
CA ASN A 405 -15.02 20.81 1.19
C ASN A 405 -14.70 20.84 2.72
N GLU A 406 -15.73 20.98 3.54
CA GLU A 406 -15.61 21.03 5.02
C GLU A 406 -15.02 19.73 5.63
N ARG A 407 -15.10 18.62 4.90
CA ARG A 407 -14.51 17.33 5.30
C ARG A 407 -13.08 17.16 4.80
N GLY A 408 -12.47 18.20 4.19
CA GLY A 408 -11.14 18.15 3.61
C GLY A 408 -11.04 17.34 2.32
N GLN A 409 -12.16 17.03 1.68
CA GLN A 409 -12.22 16.28 0.43
C GLN A 409 -12.13 17.22 -0.77
N PRO A 410 -11.36 16.88 -1.82
CA PRO A 410 -11.30 17.67 -3.04
C PRO A 410 -12.67 17.78 -3.73
N ILE A 411 -13.01 18.96 -4.19
CA ILE A 411 -14.20 19.27 -4.97
C ILE A 411 -13.82 19.24 -6.44
N ARG A 412 -14.37 18.30 -7.21
CA ARG A 412 -14.10 18.17 -8.64
C ARG A 412 -14.45 19.47 -9.39
N ASP A 413 -13.60 19.82 -10.37
CA ASP A 413 -13.89 20.89 -11.32
C ASP A 413 -14.71 20.33 -12.50
N PRO A 414 -15.97 20.74 -12.70
CA PRO A 414 -16.76 20.27 -13.84
C PRO A 414 -16.13 20.58 -15.20
N ALA A 415 -15.27 21.62 -15.28
CA ALA A 415 -14.54 21.95 -16.51
C ALA A 415 -13.39 20.98 -16.82
N LYS A 416 -13.09 20.05 -15.89
CA LYS A 416 -12.03 19.04 -16.01
C LYS A 416 -12.55 17.63 -16.19
N GLU A 417 -13.82 17.46 -16.46
CA GLU A 417 -14.38 16.17 -16.83
C GLU A 417 -13.92 15.75 -18.25
N SER A 418 -13.95 14.44 -18.52
CA SER A 418 -13.67 13.91 -19.86
C SER A 418 -14.72 14.39 -20.85
N ILE A 419 -14.29 15.02 -21.94
CA ILE A 419 -15.17 15.53 -23.02
C ILE A 419 -14.65 15.11 -24.40
N PRO A 420 -15.48 15.11 -25.46
CA PRO A 420 -15.05 14.68 -26.80
C PRO A 420 -13.86 15.50 -27.36
N SER A 421 -13.74 16.78 -27.04
CA SER A 421 -12.62 17.63 -27.46
C SER A 421 -11.34 17.45 -26.62
N GLY A 422 -11.42 16.69 -25.55
CA GLY A 422 -10.31 16.46 -24.62
C GLY A 422 -10.21 17.49 -23.50
N SER A 423 -9.81 17.03 -22.32
CA SER A 423 -9.51 17.85 -21.14
C SER A 423 -8.09 17.60 -20.67
N LEU A 424 -7.29 18.65 -20.53
CA LEU A 424 -5.92 18.57 -20.00
C LEU A 424 -5.96 18.61 -18.47
N ILE A 425 -5.57 17.53 -17.83
CA ILE A 425 -5.72 17.29 -16.40
C ILE A 425 -4.39 16.84 -15.79
N SER A 426 -4.04 17.38 -14.64
CA SER A 426 -2.94 16.92 -13.80
C SER A 426 -3.49 16.52 -12.42
N PRO A 427 -3.11 15.35 -11.93
CA PRO A 427 -2.24 14.35 -12.54
C PRO A 427 -2.93 13.53 -13.65
N PRO A 428 -2.17 12.74 -14.45
CA PRO A 428 -2.75 11.75 -15.37
C PRO A 428 -3.38 10.59 -14.58
N ASN A 429 -4.07 9.64 -15.25
CA ASN A 429 -4.74 8.50 -14.60
C ASN A 429 -3.80 7.68 -13.72
N GLY A 430 -2.54 7.53 -14.09
CA GLY A 430 -1.55 6.91 -13.23
C GLY A 430 -1.29 7.68 -11.91
N GLY A 431 -1.85 8.88 -11.76
CA GLY A 431 -1.81 9.72 -10.56
C GLY A 431 -0.46 10.37 -10.28
N SER A 432 -0.40 11.23 -9.28
CA SER A 432 0.86 11.80 -8.76
C SER A 432 1.72 10.77 -8.05
N ALA A 433 1.12 9.91 -7.23
CA ALA A 433 1.70 8.69 -6.65
C ALA A 433 0.86 7.48 -7.08
N ASN A 434 1.37 6.27 -6.85
CA ASN A 434 0.66 5.04 -7.17
C ASN A 434 1.05 3.95 -6.16
N TRP A 435 0.75 2.68 -6.44
CA TRP A 435 1.01 1.51 -5.58
C TRP A 435 2.44 1.32 -5.05
N PRO A 436 3.53 1.81 -5.70
CA PRO A 436 4.86 1.67 -5.11
C PRO A 436 4.87 2.23 -3.68
N PRO A 437 5.33 1.43 -2.69
CA PRO A 437 5.15 1.81 -1.30
C PRO A 437 5.96 3.06 -0.94
N PRO A 438 5.35 3.99 -0.19
CA PRO A 438 6.04 5.15 0.40
C PRO A 438 6.97 4.70 1.53
N ALA A 439 7.62 5.63 2.18
CA ALA A 439 8.31 5.39 3.45
C ALA A 439 8.05 6.53 4.44
N TYR A 440 8.17 6.23 5.73
CA TYR A 440 8.14 7.22 6.80
C TYR A 440 9.27 6.95 7.77
N ASN A 441 10.03 7.99 8.09
CA ASN A 441 11.12 7.87 9.06
C ASN A 441 10.71 8.57 10.36
N PRO A 442 10.57 7.84 11.47
CA PRO A 442 10.18 8.42 12.76
C PRO A 442 11.25 9.37 13.33
N ASP A 443 12.53 9.20 12.98
CA ASP A 443 13.62 10.04 13.48
C ASP A 443 13.60 11.44 12.81
N THR A 444 13.23 11.53 11.55
CA THR A 444 13.05 12.80 10.85
C THR A 444 11.63 13.36 10.94
N GLY A 445 10.65 12.49 11.22
CA GLY A 445 9.22 12.82 11.19
C GLY A 445 8.68 13.07 9.79
N LEU A 446 9.36 12.62 8.73
CA LEU A 446 9.02 12.90 7.34
C LEU A 446 8.46 11.67 6.62
N PHE A 447 7.43 11.90 5.80
CA PHE A 447 6.86 10.96 4.85
C PHE A 447 7.48 11.19 3.48
N TYR A 448 7.94 10.12 2.83
CA TYR A 448 8.62 10.18 1.54
C TYR A 448 7.80 9.51 0.45
N VAL A 449 7.71 10.18 -0.70
CA VAL A 449 6.94 9.69 -1.85
C VAL A 449 7.58 10.10 -3.17
N PRO A 450 7.75 9.14 -4.12
CA PRO A 450 8.07 9.48 -5.50
C PRO A 450 6.80 10.00 -6.18
N THR A 451 6.92 11.13 -6.91
CA THR A 451 5.76 11.80 -7.51
C THR A 451 5.97 12.08 -8.99
N SER A 452 4.87 12.09 -9.75
CA SER A 452 4.80 12.66 -11.09
C SER A 452 3.82 13.83 -11.09
N GLU A 453 4.19 14.90 -11.78
CA GLU A 453 3.36 16.10 -11.98
C GLU A 453 2.98 16.29 -13.46
N ASP A 454 3.06 15.21 -14.24
CA ASP A 454 2.66 15.20 -15.64
C ASP A 454 1.15 15.41 -15.82
N PHE A 455 0.72 15.50 -17.07
CA PHE A 455 -0.67 15.72 -17.45
C PHE A 455 -1.22 14.50 -18.18
N GLY A 456 -2.55 14.34 -18.14
CA GLY A 456 -3.31 13.45 -18.99
C GLY A 456 -4.24 14.26 -19.90
N MET A 457 -4.37 13.85 -21.14
CA MET A 457 -5.42 14.34 -22.03
C MET A 457 -6.55 13.30 -22.03
N TYR A 458 -7.68 13.67 -21.46
CA TYR A 458 -8.84 12.81 -21.28
C TYR A 458 -9.90 13.12 -22.32
N TYR A 459 -10.24 12.12 -23.12
CA TYR A 459 -11.28 12.22 -24.14
C TYR A 459 -12.46 11.32 -23.80
N MET A 460 -13.68 11.82 -23.96
CA MET A 460 -14.86 10.97 -24.00
C MET A 460 -15.02 10.41 -25.42
N THR A 461 -14.97 9.10 -25.58
CA THR A 461 -15.16 8.42 -26.86
C THR A 461 -16.62 8.02 -27.05
N GLU A 462 -17.05 7.88 -28.31
CA GLU A 462 -18.33 7.23 -28.64
C GLU A 462 -18.24 5.74 -28.33
N GLY A 463 -19.30 5.18 -27.78
CA GLY A 463 -19.38 3.75 -27.46
C GLY A 463 -20.12 3.49 -26.15
N ASP A 464 -20.08 2.26 -25.68
CA ASP A 464 -20.62 1.92 -24.37
C ASP A 464 -19.84 2.70 -23.29
N PRO A 465 -20.48 3.58 -22.52
CA PRO A 465 -19.81 4.34 -21.48
C PRO A 465 -19.16 3.47 -20.40
N ARG A 466 -19.55 2.20 -20.29
CA ARG A 466 -18.88 1.23 -19.41
C ARG A 466 -17.66 0.56 -20.05
N GLY A 467 -17.58 0.64 -21.41
CA GLY A 467 -16.42 0.16 -22.17
C GLY A 467 -16.05 -1.31 -21.97
N SER A 468 -15.00 -1.76 -22.67
CA SER A 468 -14.53 -3.14 -22.61
C SER A 468 -13.66 -3.40 -21.39
N GLN A 469 -13.53 -2.71 -20.41
CA GLN A 469 -12.84 -2.94 -19.14
C GLN A 469 -13.51 -2.17 -17.99
N GLY A 470 -14.79 -1.83 -18.13
CA GLY A 470 -15.48 -0.97 -17.16
C GLY A 470 -14.92 0.44 -17.06
N LEU A 471 -14.03 0.84 -17.96
CA LEU A 471 -13.30 2.11 -17.91
C LEU A 471 -14.03 3.29 -18.55
N GLY A 472 -15.22 3.06 -19.11
CA GLY A 472 -16.10 4.13 -19.57
C GLY A 472 -15.87 4.63 -20.99
N GLY A 473 -15.19 3.89 -21.86
CA GLY A 473 -15.04 4.22 -23.28
C GLY A 473 -14.21 5.49 -23.54
N LYS A 474 -13.31 5.86 -22.66
CA LYS A 474 -12.43 7.01 -22.83
C LYS A 474 -11.07 6.61 -23.44
N LEU A 475 -10.44 7.57 -24.09
CA LEU A 475 -9.05 7.50 -24.46
C LEU A 475 -8.25 8.53 -23.63
N GLU A 476 -7.21 8.05 -22.95
CA GLU A 476 -6.28 8.89 -22.22
C GLU A 476 -4.90 8.83 -22.87
N ILE A 477 -4.25 9.98 -22.95
CA ILE A 477 -2.87 10.10 -23.40
C ILE A 477 -2.10 10.86 -22.31
N THR A 478 -1.06 10.28 -21.76
CA THR A 478 -0.17 11.00 -20.84
C THR A 478 0.72 12.00 -21.60
N ILE A 479 0.72 13.23 -21.13
CA ILE A 479 1.49 14.33 -21.69
C ILE A 479 2.59 14.68 -20.69
N PRO A 480 3.88 14.41 -21.03
CA PRO A 480 5.02 14.82 -20.22
C PRO A 480 5.11 16.35 -20.14
N GLY A 481 5.67 16.86 -19.06
CA GLY A 481 5.94 18.29 -18.92
C GLY A 481 5.88 18.80 -17.49
N GLY A 482 5.25 18.04 -16.59
CA GLY A 482 5.22 18.36 -15.16
C GLY A 482 6.44 17.89 -14.40
N GLY A 483 7.10 16.85 -14.88
CA GLY A 483 8.29 16.28 -14.28
C GLY A 483 8.01 15.24 -13.19
N ALA A 484 9.08 14.56 -12.78
CA ALA A 484 9.08 13.59 -11.68
C ALA A 484 9.94 14.07 -10.51
N TYR A 485 9.52 13.75 -9.30
CA TYR A 485 10.18 14.24 -8.08
C TYR A 485 10.23 13.15 -7.01
N MET A 486 11.22 13.28 -6.12
CA MET A 486 11.18 12.68 -4.79
C MET A 486 10.82 13.79 -3.80
N LYS A 487 9.75 13.61 -3.04
CA LYS A 487 9.28 14.58 -2.06
C LYS A 487 9.28 14.02 -0.66
N ALA A 488 9.62 14.88 0.31
CA ALA A 488 9.41 14.63 1.73
C ALA A 488 8.35 15.58 2.24
N ILE A 489 7.33 15.03 2.90
CA ILE A 489 6.17 15.76 3.42
C ILE A 489 6.18 15.64 4.95
N ASP A 490 6.03 16.76 5.66
CA ASP A 490 5.79 16.76 7.09
C ASP A 490 4.31 16.48 7.38
N PRO A 491 3.95 15.34 7.95
CA PRO A 491 2.55 14.99 8.19
C PRO A 491 1.84 15.87 9.24
N LYS A 492 2.59 16.63 10.05
CA LYS A 492 2.02 17.57 11.02
C LYS A 492 1.44 18.81 10.36
N THR A 493 1.98 19.19 9.20
CA THR A 493 1.65 20.43 8.52
C THR A 493 1.21 20.24 7.07
N GLY A 494 1.43 19.07 6.48
CA GLY A 494 1.23 18.79 5.08
C GLY A 494 2.21 19.51 4.14
N LYS A 495 3.21 20.21 4.67
CA LYS A 495 4.18 20.96 3.88
C LYS A 495 5.27 20.05 3.32
N ILE A 496 5.70 20.35 2.12
CA ILE A 496 6.87 19.72 1.50
C ILE A 496 8.12 20.28 2.20
N ALA A 497 8.83 19.43 2.94
CA ALA A 497 10.07 19.78 3.63
C ALA A 497 11.23 19.92 2.65
N TRP A 498 11.30 19.01 1.66
CA TRP A 498 12.22 19.09 0.53
C TRP A 498 11.64 18.37 -0.68
N SER A 499 12.08 18.79 -1.87
CA SER A 499 11.70 18.21 -3.16
C SER A 499 12.92 18.16 -4.07
N ILE A 500 13.14 17.02 -4.71
CA ILE A 500 14.22 16.80 -5.65
C ILE A 500 13.61 16.45 -6.99
N SER A 501 13.85 17.28 -7.99
CA SER A 501 13.48 17.01 -9.38
C SER A 501 14.40 15.95 -9.95
N TYR A 502 13.82 15.01 -10.67
CA TYR A 502 14.55 14.11 -11.54
C TYR A 502 14.62 14.72 -12.93
N PRO A 503 15.79 14.68 -13.59
CA PRO A 503 15.86 15.05 -14.99
C PRO A 503 14.80 14.29 -15.77
N THR A 504 14.13 14.94 -16.70
CA THR A 504 13.13 14.34 -17.59
C THR A 504 13.84 13.40 -18.55
N ALA A 505 14.31 12.29 -18.05
CA ALA A 505 15.22 11.42 -18.75
C ALA A 505 14.53 10.46 -19.72
N ASN A 506 13.22 10.51 -19.86
CA ASN A 506 12.58 9.66 -20.84
C ASN A 506 11.33 10.31 -21.42
N PRO A 507 11.37 10.79 -22.70
CA PRO A 507 10.16 11.22 -23.41
C PRO A 507 9.17 10.06 -23.62
N ASN A 508 9.58 8.81 -23.41
CA ASN A 508 8.72 7.64 -23.38
C ASN A 508 8.23 7.32 -21.96
N GLY A 509 8.38 8.27 -21.06
CA GLY A 509 7.67 8.43 -19.83
C GLY A 509 7.80 7.31 -18.81
N TYR A 510 7.95 7.71 -17.62
CA TYR A 510 7.47 7.03 -16.44
C TYR A 510 5.93 6.89 -16.47
N VAL A 511 5.37 6.75 -17.64
CA VAL A 511 3.96 6.66 -17.88
C VAL A 511 3.45 5.36 -17.29
N ASN A 512 2.65 5.50 -16.29
CA ASN A 512 1.72 4.54 -15.70
C ASN A 512 2.30 3.29 -15.00
N TRP A 513 3.22 2.55 -15.57
CA TRP A 513 3.67 1.27 -15.04
C TRP A 513 5.16 1.25 -14.67
N GLY A 514 5.89 2.31 -14.97
CA GLY A 514 7.34 2.45 -14.80
C GLY A 514 7.78 3.39 -13.67
N ARG A 515 6.93 3.71 -12.71
CA ARG A 515 7.31 4.56 -11.56
C ARG A 515 8.41 3.90 -10.75
N PRO A 516 9.28 4.70 -10.11
CA PRO A 516 10.34 4.16 -9.27
C PRO A 516 9.72 3.18 -8.29
N PRO A 517 10.20 1.94 -8.22
CA PRO A 517 9.73 1.01 -7.21
C PRO A 517 9.98 1.60 -5.84
N GLY A 518 9.09 1.37 -4.89
CA GLY A 518 8.99 1.96 -3.58
C GLY A 518 10.27 2.29 -2.81
N LEU A 519 10.12 2.70 -1.58
CA LEU A 519 11.16 3.30 -0.77
C LEU A 519 11.51 2.42 0.44
N LEU A 520 12.66 2.69 1.03
CA LEU A 520 13.11 2.18 2.34
C LEU A 520 13.78 3.31 3.08
N THR A 521 13.49 3.46 4.37
CA THR A 521 14.25 4.34 5.26
C THR A 521 14.80 3.59 6.47
N THR A 522 15.87 4.10 7.08
CA THR A 522 16.55 3.43 8.19
C THR A 522 16.93 4.39 9.31
N ALA A 523 17.13 3.84 10.52
CA ALA A 523 17.70 4.57 11.65
C ALA A 523 19.15 5.06 11.42
N GLY A 524 19.80 4.60 10.34
CA GLY A 524 21.08 5.15 9.87
C GLY A 524 20.94 6.52 9.18
N GLY A 525 19.75 7.14 9.19
CA GLY A 525 19.48 8.42 8.56
C GLY A 525 19.37 8.37 7.04
N LEU A 526 19.12 7.20 6.47
CA LEU A 526 19.12 6.98 5.03
C LEU A 526 17.72 6.78 4.47
N LEU A 527 17.53 7.30 3.25
CA LEU A 527 16.41 7.00 2.37
C LEU A 527 16.95 6.33 1.10
N PHE A 528 16.49 5.10 0.82
CA PHE A 528 16.80 4.37 -0.40
C PHE A 528 15.61 4.39 -1.35
N GLY A 529 15.88 4.69 -2.61
CA GLY A 529 14.88 4.71 -3.67
C GLY A 529 15.53 4.84 -5.04
N ALA A 530 14.77 4.56 -6.10
CA ALA A 530 15.26 4.69 -7.46
C ALA A 530 15.36 6.15 -7.90
N ALA A 531 16.37 6.43 -8.73
CA ALA A 531 16.42 7.61 -9.57
C ALA A 531 16.59 7.19 -11.03
N PRO A 532 15.88 7.82 -11.97
CA PRO A 532 15.85 7.38 -13.38
C PRO A 532 17.19 7.25 -14.06
N ASP A 533 18.10 8.16 -13.75
CA ASP A 533 19.43 8.29 -14.36
C ASP A 533 20.56 7.64 -13.54
N SER A 534 20.30 7.29 -12.29
CA SER A 534 21.32 6.88 -11.33
C SER A 534 21.11 5.46 -10.78
N GLY A 535 19.97 4.84 -11.04
CA GLY A 535 19.61 3.53 -10.49
C GLY A 535 19.14 3.61 -9.04
N MET A 536 19.56 2.68 -8.18
CA MET A 536 19.32 2.74 -6.74
C MET A 536 20.18 3.82 -6.10
N VAL A 537 19.56 4.74 -5.37
CA VAL A 537 20.22 5.86 -4.68
C VAL A 537 19.95 5.79 -3.19
N ALA A 538 21.01 5.96 -2.38
CA ALA A 538 20.90 6.30 -0.97
C ALA A 538 20.99 7.81 -0.79
N ARG A 539 20.08 8.38 -0.03
CA ARG A 539 20.00 9.81 0.29
C ARG A 539 20.03 10.02 1.79
N ASP A 540 20.52 11.16 2.21
CA ASP A 540 20.25 11.66 3.54
C ASP A 540 18.74 11.89 3.69
N ALA A 541 18.11 11.25 4.65
CA ALA A 541 16.66 11.26 4.81
C ALA A 541 16.12 12.65 5.21
N ALA A 542 16.89 13.43 5.97
CA ALA A 542 16.47 14.76 6.42
C ALA A 542 16.53 15.81 5.32
N THR A 543 17.47 15.70 4.37
CA THR A 543 17.77 16.74 3.38
C THR A 543 17.55 16.33 1.94
N GLY A 544 17.39 15.04 1.66
CA GLY A 544 17.31 14.48 0.32
C GLY A 544 18.65 14.41 -0.44
N LYS A 545 19.76 14.88 0.15
CA LYS A 545 21.07 14.90 -0.49
C LYS A 545 21.51 13.49 -0.90
N PRO A 546 21.92 13.26 -2.17
CA PRO A 546 22.41 11.94 -2.59
C PRO A 546 23.80 11.67 -1.97
N LEU A 547 23.98 10.45 -1.45
CA LEU A 547 25.20 10.01 -0.76
C LEU A 547 25.90 8.85 -1.48
N TRP A 548 25.12 7.98 -2.14
CA TRP A 548 25.61 6.81 -2.86
C TRP A 548 24.62 6.38 -3.94
N ASN A 549 25.12 5.69 -4.96
CA ASN A 549 24.25 5.01 -5.94
C ASN A 549 24.85 3.73 -6.49
N ALA A 550 23.98 2.77 -6.81
CA ALA A 550 24.29 1.65 -7.69
C ALA A 550 23.65 1.91 -9.06
N ARG A 551 24.43 1.84 -10.12
CA ARG A 551 23.94 2.08 -11.48
C ARG A 551 23.09 0.91 -12.02
N MET A 552 22.20 0.40 -11.17
CA MET A 552 21.23 -0.64 -11.49
C MET A 552 19.85 -0.10 -11.18
N LEU A 553 18.98 -0.06 -12.19
CA LEU A 553 17.62 0.38 -12.02
C LEU A 553 16.85 -0.69 -11.23
N PRO A 554 16.36 -0.38 -10.03
CA PRO A 554 15.64 -1.38 -9.25
C PRO A 554 14.28 -1.71 -9.86
N SER A 555 13.85 -2.96 -9.70
CA SER A 555 12.55 -3.44 -10.17
C SER A 555 11.52 -3.60 -9.04
N ASN A 556 11.96 -3.55 -7.78
CA ASN A 556 11.12 -3.60 -6.59
C ASN A 556 11.61 -2.63 -5.50
N ALA A 557 10.79 -2.45 -4.48
CA ALA A 557 11.17 -1.65 -3.32
C ALA A 557 12.32 -2.30 -2.55
N PRO A 558 13.34 -1.54 -2.12
CA PRO A 558 14.48 -2.08 -1.38
C PRO A 558 14.09 -2.56 0.02
N GLN A 559 14.83 -3.54 0.53
CA GLN A 559 14.74 -4.06 1.90
C GLN A 559 16.11 -4.05 2.56
N THR A 560 16.14 -4.20 3.89
CA THR A 560 17.39 -4.36 4.64
C THR A 560 17.22 -5.38 5.77
N TYR A 561 18.27 -6.13 6.05
CA TYR A 561 18.31 -7.14 7.09
C TYR A 561 19.73 -7.33 7.64
N MET A 562 19.84 -7.85 8.86
CA MET A 562 21.11 -8.31 9.43
C MET A 562 21.33 -9.78 9.12
N LEU A 563 22.53 -10.17 8.80
CA LEU A 563 22.93 -11.57 8.71
C LEU A 563 24.42 -11.71 9.05
N ASP A 564 24.75 -12.65 9.95
CA ASP A 564 26.12 -12.89 10.42
C ASP A 564 26.82 -11.60 10.90
N GLY A 565 26.09 -10.73 11.62
CA GLY A 565 26.60 -9.47 12.16
C GLY A 565 26.79 -8.34 11.12
N LYS A 566 26.38 -8.54 9.86
CA LYS A 566 26.46 -7.54 8.78
C LYS A 566 25.08 -7.13 8.30
N GLN A 567 24.90 -5.83 8.09
CA GLN A 567 23.69 -5.29 7.48
C GLN A 567 23.78 -5.37 5.95
N TYR A 568 22.73 -5.83 5.33
CA TYR A 568 22.56 -5.90 3.88
C TYR A 568 21.48 -4.95 3.41
N LEU A 569 21.72 -4.30 2.26
CA LEU A 569 20.69 -3.65 1.43
C LEU A 569 20.37 -4.59 0.28
N LEU A 570 19.09 -4.96 0.12
CA LEU A 570 18.59 -5.88 -0.90
C LEU A 570 17.63 -5.17 -1.85
N PHE A 571 17.79 -5.36 -3.15
CA PHE A 571 16.81 -4.96 -4.15
C PHE A 571 16.92 -5.80 -5.43
N GLY A 572 15.82 -5.87 -6.20
CA GLY A 572 15.80 -6.54 -7.50
C GLY A 572 16.21 -5.60 -8.63
N SER A 573 16.87 -6.14 -9.65
CA SER A 573 17.10 -5.48 -10.94
C SER A 573 17.00 -6.54 -12.03
N GLY A 574 16.05 -6.39 -12.96
CA GLY A 574 15.74 -7.46 -13.90
C GLY A 574 15.32 -8.75 -13.19
N PRO A 575 15.81 -9.91 -13.61
CA PRO A 575 15.46 -11.19 -13.01
C PRO A 575 16.27 -11.55 -11.76
N ASN A 576 17.15 -10.69 -11.27
CA ASN A 576 18.05 -10.98 -10.16
C ASN A 576 17.77 -10.07 -8.96
N LEU A 577 18.06 -10.59 -7.77
CA LEU A 577 18.24 -9.79 -6.56
C LEU A 577 19.73 -9.47 -6.37
N HIS A 578 19.99 -8.31 -5.83
CA HIS A 578 21.34 -7.81 -5.54
C HIS A 578 21.42 -7.40 -4.08
N ALA A 579 22.41 -7.90 -3.37
CA ALA A 579 22.67 -7.54 -1.99
C ALA A 579 23.97 -6.75 -1.86
N TYR A 580 23.89 -5.62 -1.20
CA TYR A 580 25.02 -4.74 -0.89
C TYR A 580 25.29 -4.72 0.59
N ARG A 581 26.55 -4.59 0.99
CA ARG A 581 26.96 -4.44 2.40
C ARG A 581 28.23 -3.61 2.50
N LEU A 582 28.58 -3.23 3.72
CA LEU A 582 29.93 -2.70 4.01
C LEU A 582 30.98 -3.81 3.87
N PRO A 583 32.22 -3.45 3.54
CA PRO A 583 33.33 -4.38 3.38
C PRO A 583 33.57 -5.30 4.59
#